data_58ce8a2b9509b098a88e7e62e61a6828
#
_entry.id   58ce8a2b9509b098a88e7e62e61a6828
#
_cell.length_a   1.000
_cell.length_b   1.000
_cell.length_c   1.000
_cell.angle_alpha   90.00
_cell.angle_beta   90.00
_cell.angle_gamma   90.00
#
_symmetry.space_group_name_H-M   'P 1'
#
loop_
_entity.id
_entity.type
_entity.pdbx_description
1 polymer ?
#
loop_
_entity_poly.entity_id
_entity_poly.type
_entity_poly.pdbx_seq_one_letter_code
_entity_poly.pdbx_strand_id
1 'polypeptide(L)'
;LPPAEVGPDQPCPGRPQPPEATPALGVSGLRLHLLRRPDLLKAQLRAAIRVAATHPLRVMFPMVSTVEEVRQARHILRDAADEITPAGGAPTTIEIGIMIEVPAAAVIADRLAAEVDFFSLGTNDLTQYLFAADRTNPELATLADSLHPALLRTIDQVVRAAHAQHRWVGICGEMASDLSALPVLIGLGVDELSVHPPLVSRIKAAIRRLDSREAAALSAAALKAESGAAVRHLLSTLASG
;
A
#
# COMPACT_ATOMS: atom_id res chain seq x y z
N LEU A 1 -0.08 0.49 11.58
CA LEU A 1 -0.33 -0.93 11.82
C LEU A 1 -1.50 -1.36 10.93
N PRO A 2 -1.35 -2.37 10.08
CA PRO A 2 -2.51 -2.99 9.47
C PRO A 2 -3.34 -3.67 10.55
N PRO A 3 -4.68 -3.66 10.48
CA PRO A 3 -5.49 -4.63 11.18
C PRO A 3 -5.02 -6.03 10.80
N ALA A 4 -5.18 -7.03 11.70
CA ALA A 4 -4.69 -8.36 11.43
C ALA A 4 -5.11 -8.80 10.03
N GLU A 5 -4.15 -8.91 9.15
CA GLU A 5 -4.36 -9.44 7.81
C GLU A 5 -4.70 -10.92 7.95
N VAL A 6 -5.94 -11.25 7.66
CA VAL A 6 -6.37 -12.63 7.52
C VAL A 6 -6.58 -12.83 6.04
N GLY A 7 -5.65 -13.54 5.42
CA GLY A 7 -5.67 -13.82 3.99
C GLY A 7 -5.35 -15.30 3.74
N PRO A 8 -5.36 -15.74 2.49
CA PRO A 8 -5.00 -17.10 2.12
C PRO A 8 -3.57 -17.47 2.55
N ASP A 9 -2.67 -16.50 2.58
CA ASP A 9 -1.28 -16.67 2.98
C ASP A 9 -1.05 -16.49 4.49
N GLN A 10 -2.05 -15.98 5.22
CA GLN A 10 -1.98 -15.72 6.66
C GLN A 10 -3.24 -16.21 7.37
N PRO A 11 -3.42 -17.53 7.53
CA PRO A 11 -4.60 -18.06 8.21
C PRO A 11 -4.63 -17.62 9.67
N CYS A 12 -5.79 -17.21 10.14
CA CYS A 12 -5.98 -16.86 11.54
C CYS A 12 -5.94 -18.14 12.40
N PRO A 13 -4.97 -18.31 13.30
CA PRO A 13 -4.86 -19.49 14.15
C PRO A 13 -6.16 -19.71 14.95
N GLY A 14 -6.68 -20.95 14.91
CA GLY A 14 -7.85 -21.36 15.68
C GLY A 14 -9.22 -20.97 15.06
N ARG A 15 -9.24 -20.41 13.84
CA ARG A 15 -10.50 -20.05 13.15
C ARG A 15 -10.41 -20.34 11.66
N PRO A 16 -10.69 -21.60 11.24
CA PRO A 16 -10.68 -21.97 9.83
C PRO A 16 -11.74 -21.15 9.09
N GLN A 17 -11.33 -20.51 8.00
CA GLN A 17 -12.27 -19.92 7.05
C GLN A 17 -12.82 -21.01 6.13
N PRO A 18 -14.06 -20.88 5.65
CA PRO A 18 -14.57 -21.79 4.63
C PRO A 18 -13.64 -21.72 3.39
N PRO A 19 -13.36 -22.86 2.75
CA PRO A 19 -12.53 -22.88 1.56
C PRO A 19 -13.18 -22.04 0.45
N GLU A 20 -12.39 -21.20 -0.19
CA GLU A 20 -12.78 -20.38 -1.32
C GLU A 20 -12.13 -20.91 -2.61
N ALA A 21 -12.85 -20.89 -3.73
CA ALA A 21 -12.35 -21.39 -5.00
C ALA A 21 -11.17 -20.57 -5.54
N THR A 22 -11.16 -19.26 -5.24
CA THR A 22 -10.11 -18.31 -5.62
C THR A 22 -9.73 -17.45 -4.40
N PRO A 23 -8.93 -17.98 -3.47
CA PRO A 23 -8.65 -17.31 -2.20
C PRO A 23 -8.09 -15.89 -2.33
N ALA A 24 -7.24 -15.63 -3.33
CA ALA A 24 -6.68 -14.31 -3.59
C ALA A 24 -7.75 -13.25 -3.98
N LEU A 25 -8.90 -13.67 -4.50
CA LEU A 25 -10.04 -12.81 -4.83
C LEU A 25 -11.16 -12.87 -3.79
N GLY A 26 -10.95 -13.58 -2.70
CA GLY A 26 -11.95 -13.88 -1.69
C GLY A 26 -12.11 -12.84 -0.60
N VAL A 27 -12.67 -13.30 0.52
CA VAL A 27 -12.96 -12.47 1.69
C VAL A 27 -11.72 -12.37 2.58
N SER A 28 -10.88 -11.39 2.33
CA SER A 28 -9.62 -11.11 3.05
C SER A 28 -9.51 -9.64 3.46
N GLY A 29 -8.56 -9.31 4.32
CA GLY A 29 -8.27 -7.95 4.73
C GLY A 29 -9.49 -7.20 5.28
N LEU A 30 -9.71 -5.97 4.84
CA LEU A 30 -10.84 -5.16 5.29
C LEU A 30 -12.20 -5.82 4.97
N ARG A 31 -12.33 -6.51 3.83
CA ARG A 31 -13.56 -7.22 3.44
C ARG A 31 -13.99 -8.25 4.49
N LEU A 32 -13.05 -9.02 5.04
CA LEU A 32 -13.34 -9.96 6.11
C LEU A 32 -13.96 -9.26 7.31
N HIS A 33 -13.38 -8.14 7.69
CA HIS A 33 -13.86 -7.38 8.84
C HIS A 33 -15.24 -6.77 8.59
N LEU A 34 -15.46 -6.16 7.44
CA LEU A 34 -16.74 -5.51 7.14
C LEU A 34 -17.88 -6.52 6.97
N LEU A 35 -17.61 -7.66 6.31
CA LEU A 35 -18.66 -8.63 5.97
C LEU A 35 -18.93 -9.68 7.06
N ARG A 36 -17.88 -10.09 7.80
CA ARG A 36 -17.99 -11.24 8.72
C ARG A 36 -17.58 -10.93 10.16
N ARG A 37 -16.65 -9.98 10.38
CA ARG A 37 -16.02 -9.79 11.69
C ARG A 37 -15.82 -8.31 12.07
N PRO A 38 -16.88 -7.49 12.07
CA PRO A 38 -16.78 -6.10 12.52
C PRO A 38 -16.38 -6.00 14.00
N ASP A 39 -16.72 -7.00 14.81
CA ASP A 39 -16.32 -7.12 16.21
C ASP A 39 -14.81 -7.15 16.40
N LEU A 40 -14.11 -7.90 15.55
CA LEU A 40 -12.65 -8.02 15.59
C LEU A 40 -11.97 -6.70 15.19
N LEU A 41 -12.42 -6.09 14.10
CA LEU A 41 -11.91 -4.77 13.69
C LEU A 41 -12.09 -3.74 14.80
N LYS A 42 -13.28 -3.69 15.40
CA LYS A 42 -13.59 -2.75 16.49
C LYS A 42 -12.69 -2.97 17.71
N ALA A 43 -12.41 -4.23 18.06
CA ALA A 43 -11.50 -4.56 19.15
C ALA A 43 -10.07 -4.07 18.87
N GLN A 44 -9.57 -4.25 17.63
CA GLN A 44 -8.26 -3.78 17.22
C GLN A 44 -8.19 -2.24 17.21
N LEU A 45 -9.21 -1.58 16.69
CA LEU A 45 -9.27 -0.11 16.66
C LEU A 45 -9.32 0.48 18.07
N ARG A 46 -10.03 -0.13 19.04
CA ARG A 46 -9.97 0.29 20.44
C ARG A 46 -8.56 0.21 21.02
N ALA A 47 -7.83 -0.85 20.69
CA ALA A 47 -6.43 -0.96 21.14
C ALA A 47 -5.55 0.12 20.48
N ALA A 48 -5.72 0.36 19.19
CA ALA A 48 -5.02 1.42 18.46
C ALA A 48 -5.29 2.81 19.03
N ILE A 49 -6.55 3.15 19.34
CA ILE A 49 -6.94 4.42 19.94
C ILE A 49 -6.28 4.62 21.31
N ARG A 50 -6.22 3.57 22.14
CA ARG A 50 -5.53 3.65 23.44
C ARG A 50 -4.04 3.95 23.31
N VAL A 51 -3.37 3.34 22.34
CA VAL A 51 -1.95 3.61 22.05
C VAL A 51 -1.75 5.01 21.49
N ALA A 52 -2.64 5.45 20.61
CA ALA A 52 -2.59 6.76 19.99
C ALA A 52 -2.77 7.92 21.00
N ALA A 53 -3.36 7.66 22.17
CA ALA A 53 -3.45 8.64 23.25
C ALA A 53 -2.07 9.09 23.79
N THR A 54 -1.03 8.28 23.62
CA THR A 54 0.32 8.54 24.14
C THR A 54 1.42 8.49 23.10
N HIS A 55 1.14 7.95 21.91
CA HIS A 55 2.12 7.77 20.83
C HIS A 55 1.50 8.12 19.48
N PRO A 56 2.26 8.76 18.57
CA PRO A 56 1.81 8.92 17.18
C PRO A 56 1.53 7.55 16.56
N LEU A 57 0.34 7.37 16.00
CA LEU A 57 -0.07 6.10 15.40
C LEU A 57 -0.80 6.35 14.09
N ARG A 58 -0.48 5.52 13.11
CA ARG A 58 -1.16 5.44 11.81
C ARG A 58 -1.81 4.07 11.68
N VAL A 59 -3.02 4.04 11.17
CA VAL A 59 -3.76 2.80 10.87
C VAL A 59 -4.01 2.75 9.38
N MET A 60 -3.73 1.62 8.76
CA MET A 60 -3.90 1.41 7.33
C MET A 60 -4.79 0.19 7.08
N PHE A 61 -5.83 0.36 6.25
CA PHE A 61 -6.73 -0.72 5.88
C PHE A 61 -6.29 -1.39 4.58
N PRO A 62 -6.07 -2.72 4.59
CA PRO A 62 -5.70 -3.47 3.39
C PRO A 62 -6.93 -3.89 2.57
N MET A 63 -6.72 -4.29 1.32
CA MET A 63 -7.73 -4.84 0.39
C MET A 63 -8.93 -3.93 0.14
N VAL A 64 -8.71 -2.63 0.13
CA VAL A 64 -9.74 -1.64 -0.18
C VAL A 64 -9.97 -1.55 -1.68
N SER A 65 -11.23 -1.51 -2.10
CA SER A 65 -11.64 -1.37 -3.49
C SER A 65 -12.54 -0.17 -3.77
N THR A 66 -13.29 0.28 -2.76
CA THR A 66 -14.32 1.32 -2.92
C THR A 66 -14.26 2.37 -1.81
N VAL A 67 -14.86 3.54 -2.08
CA VAL A 67 -15.02 4.61 -1.10
C VAL A 67 -15.92 4.18 0.06
N GLU A 68 -16.94 3.38 -0.23
CA GLU A 68 -17.90 2.89 0.76
C GLU A 68 -17.24 2.02 1.82
N GLU A 69 -16.28 1.16 1.43
CA GLU A 69 -15.51 0.34 2.37
C GLU A 69 -14.71 1.23 3.35
N VAL A 70 -14.09 2.31 2.85
CA VAL A 70 -13.36 3.26 3.69
C VAL A 70 -14.29 3.97 4.66
N ARG A 71 -15.45 4.43 4.19
CA ARG A 71 -16.45 5.11 5.03
C ARG A 71 -16.99 4.19 6.12
N GLN A 72 -17.24 2.92 5.80
CA GLN A 72 -17.66 1.91 6.78
C GLN A 72 -16.57 1.67 7.85
N ALA A 73 -15.30 1.52 7.44
CA ALA A 73 -14.20 1.35 8.37
C ALA A 73 -14.02 2.57 9.28
N ARG A 74 -14.16 3.78 8.74
CA ARG A 74 -14.15 5.03 9.53
C ARG A 74 -15.33 5.15 10.48
N HIS A 75 -16.50 4.60 10.13
CA HIS A 75 -17.64 4.54 11.05
C HIS A 75 -17.33 3.63 12.24
N ILE A 76 -16.80 2.42 12.00
CA ILE A 76 -16.39 1.50 13.06
C ILE A 76 -15.30 2.14 13.96
N LEU A 77 -14.37 2.91 13.38
CA LEU A 77 -13.37 3.63 14.16
C LEU A 77 -14.01 4.68 15.09
N ARG A 78 -14.97 5.45 14.59
CA ARG A 78 -15.70 6.43 15.42
C ARG A 78 -16.44 5.74 16.56
N ASP A 79 -17.19 4.68 16.26
CA ASP A 79 -17.90 3.91 17.29
C ASP A 79 -16.95 3.35 18.35
N ALA A 80 -15.75 2.89 17.92
CA ALA A 80 -14.73 2.39 18.84
C ALA A 80 -14.15 3.50 19.71
N ALA A 81 -14.02 4.72 19.17
CA ALA A 81 -13.55 5.89 19.91
C ALA A 81 -14.58 6.35 20.96
N ASP A 82 -15.85 6.43 20.58
CA ASP A 82 -16.94 6.83 21.47
C ASP A 82 -17.08 5.90 22.68
N GLU A 83 -16.80 4.62 22.52
CA GLU A 83 -16.86 3.63 23.62
C GLU A 83 -15.75 3.78 24.66
N ILE A 84 -14.60 4.34 24.30
CA ILE A 84 -13.42 4.34 25.18
C ILE A 84 -12.96 5.75 25.56
N THR A 85 -13.45 6.79 24.89
CA THR A 85 -13.13 8.18 25.23
C THR A 85 -14.08 8.65 26.33
N PRO A 86 -13.59 9.05 27.51
CA PRO A 86 -14.45 9.62 28.54
C PRO A 86 -15.18 10.87 28.02
N ALA A 87 -16.39 11.12 28.48
CA ALA A 87 -17.13 12.32 28.17
C ALA A 87 -16.27 13.58 28.44
N GLY A 88 -15.96 14.34 27.38
CA GLY A 88 -15.11 15.53 27.47
C GLY A 88 -13.59 15.26 27.27
N GLY A 89 -13.19 14.03 26.96
CA GLY A 89 -11.80 13.72 26.56
C GLY A 89 -11.45 14.32 25.20
N ALA A 90 -10.19 14.74 25.02
CA ALA A 90 -9.72 15.20 23.70
C ALA A 90 -9.75 14.03 22.70
N PRO A 91 -10.25 14.25 21.47
CA PRO A 91 -10.21 13.21 20.46
C PRO A 91 -8.77 12.82 20.14
N THR A 92 -8.47 11.54 20.19
CA THR A 92 -7.18 11.02 19.76
C THR A 92 -7.10 11.08 18.26
N THR A 93 -6.14 11.83 17.73
CA THR A 93 -5.92 11.91 16.28
C THR A 93 -5.13 10.70 15.82
N ILE A 94 -5.79 9.82 15.04
CA ILE A 94 -5.15 8.73 14.32
C ILE A 94 -5.18 9.08 12.84
N GLU A 95 -4.03 9.07 12.19
CA GLU A 95 -3.99 9.13 10.73
C GLU A 95 -4.49 7.81 10.15
N ILE A 96 -5.45 7.89 9.25
CA ILE A 96 -6.06 6.74 8.57
C ILE A 96 -5.58 6.69 7.13
N GLY A 97 -4.97 5.58 6.78
CA GLY A 97 -4.59 5.27 5.41
C GLY A 97 -5.26 4.01 4.87
N ILE A 98 -5.04 3.79 3.60
CA ILE A 98 -5.44 2.55 2.92
C ILE A 98 -4.28 1.98 2.12
N MET A 99 -4.30 0.67 1.94
CA MET A 99 -3.41 0.03 0.97
C MET A 99 -4.05 0.07 -0.41
N ILE A 100 -3.31 0.66 -1.35
CA ILE A 100 -3.66 0.62 -2.77
C ILE A 100 -2.97 -0.60 -3.36
N GLU A 101 -3.71 -1.68 -3.44
CA GLU A 101 -3.24 -2.98 -3.95
C GLU A 101 -4.28 -3.66 -4.84
N VAL A 102 -5.51 -3.14 -4.85
CA VAL A 102 -6.58 -3.55 -5.77
C VAL A 102 -6.64 -2.54 -6.92
N PRO A 103 -6.61 -2.95 -8.20
CA PRO A 103 -6.62 -2.04 -9.34
C PRO A 103 -7.80 -1.05 -9.33
N ALA A 104 -8.97 -1.48 -8.86
CA ALA A 104 -10.13 -0.58 -8.70
C ALA A 104 -9.82 0.63 -7.82
N ALA A 105 -9.12 0.42 -6.70
CA ALA A 105 -8.71 1.51 -5.81
C ALA A 105 -7.71 2.45 -6.49
N ALA A 106 -6.78 1.92 -7.27
CA ALA A 106 -5.84 2.74 -8.02
C ALA A 106 -6.54 3.64 -9.05
N VAL A 107 -7.57 3.11 -9.75
CA VAL A 107 -8.35 3.87 -10.74
C VAL A 107 -9.10 5.05 -10.11
N ILE A 108 -9.63 4.88 -8.90
CA ILE A 108 -10.41 5.91 -8.17
C ILE A 108 -9.60 6.59 -7.05
N ALA A 109 -8.28 6.59 -7.16
CA ALA A 109 -7.40 7.12 -6.12
C ALA A 109 -7.70 8.59 -5.76
N ASP A 110 -8.14 9.40 -6.73
CA ASP A 110 -8.59 10.78 -6.50
C ASP A 110 -9.78 10.88 -5.54
N ARG A 111 -10.72 9.93 -5.60
CA ARG A 111 -11.87 9.86 -4.71
C ARG A 111 -11.50 9.35 -3.33
N LEU A 112 -10.62 8.34 -3.30
CA LEU A 112 -10.14 7.74 -2.05
C LEU A 112 -9.24 8.70 -1.27
N ALA A 113 -8.43 9.53 -1.94
CA ALA A 113 -7.57 10.53 -1.31
C ALA A 113 -8.35 11.58 -0.49
N ALA A 114 -9.61 11.85 -0.83
CA ALA A 114 -10.47 12.73 -0.05
C ALA A 114 -10.93 12.10 1.28
N GLU A 115 -10.86 10.79 1.40
CA GLU A 115 -11.37 10.04 2.56
C GLU A 115 -10.27 9.60 3.55
N VAL A 116 -9.00 9.75 3.19
CA VAL A 116 -7.88 9.23 3.99
C VAL A 116 -6.74 10.25 4.13
N ASP A 117 -5.81 9.96 5.03
CA ASP A 117 -4.67 10.83 5.28
C ASP A 117 -3.43 10.42 4.47
N PHE A 118 -3.36 9.16 4.05
CA PHE A 118 -2.25 8.64 3.24
C PHE A 118 -2.62 7.37 2.46
N PHE A 119 -1.78 7.04 1.48
CA PHE A 119 -1.80 5.76 0.78
C PHE A 119 -0.52 4.96 1.06
N SER A 120 -0.67 3.63 1.09
CA SER A 120 0.45 2.69 1.00
C SER A 120 0.23 1.79 -0.21
N LEU A 121 1.17 1.79 -1.15
CA LEU A 121 1.09 0.94 -2.33
C LEU A 121 1.57 -0.47 -1.99
N GLY A 122 0.66 -1.44 -2.03
CA GLY A 122 0.94 -2.87 -1.88
C GLY A 122 1.35 -3.47 -3.21
N THR A 123 2.61 -3.26 -3.62
CA THR A 123 3.07 -3.55 -4.99
C THR A 123 3.03 -5.02 -5.35
N ASN A 124 3.13 -5.95 -4.40
CA ASN A 124 3.05 -7.38 -4.67
C ASN A 124 1.66 -7.78 -5.17
N ASP A 125 0.62 -7.43 -4.40
CA ASP A 125 -0.77 -7.75 -4.76
C ASP A 125 -1.26 -6.89 -5.92
N LEU A 126 -0.88 -5.61 -5.97
CA LEU A 126 -1.20 -4.75 -7.11
C LEU A 126 -0.65 -5.33 -8.42
N THR A 127 0.59 -5.82 -8.42
CA THR A 127 1.18 -6.48 -9.60
C THR A 127 0.40 -7.74 -9.95
N GLN A 128 0.14 -8.61 -8.98
CA GLN A 128 -0.64 -9.84 -9.17
C GLN A 128 -1.98 -9.56 -9.85
N TYR A 129 -2.72 -8.57 -9.39
CA TYR A 129 -4.05 -8.24 -9.93
C TYR A 129 -4.00 -7.50 -11.27
N LEU A 130 -3.01 -6.62 -11.47
CA LEU A 130 -2.83 -5.92 -12.75
C LEU A 130 -2.52 -6.88 -13.90
N PHE A 131 -1.71 -7.90 -13.64
CA PHE A 131 -1.30 -8.88 -14.64
C PHE A 131 -2.14 -10.16 -14.62
N ALA A 132 -3.12 -10.27 -13.70
CA ALA A 132 -3.88 -11.50 -13.49
C ALA A 132 -2.97 -12.74 -13.36
N ALA A 133 -1.83 -12.57 -12.70
CA ALA A 133 -0.78 -13.57 -12.56
C ALA A 133 -0.54 -13.87 -11.09
N ASP A 134 -0.83 -15.10 -10.68
CA ASP A 134 -0.58 -15.55 -9.30
C ASP A 134 0.92 -15.51 -9.01
N ARG A 135 1.32 -14.69 -8.03
CA ARG A 135 2.72 -14.52 -7.61
C ARG A 135 3.35 -15.80 -7.05
N THR A 136 2.53 -16.75 -6.63
CA THR A 136 2.98 -18.05 -6.12
C THR A 136 3.23 -19.08 -7.24
N ASN A 137 2.79 -18.79 -8.47
CA ASN A 137 2.99 -19.64 -9.62
C ASN A 137 4.32 -19.30 -10.33
N PRO A 138 5.35 -20.16 -10.26
CA PRO A 138 6.67 -19.89 -10.87
C PRO A 138 6.63 -19.75 -12.39
N GLU A 139 5.66 -20.33 -13.06
CA GLU A 139 5.50 -20.20 -14.52
C GLU A 139 5.07 -18.78 -14.94
N LEU A 140 4.43 -18.03 -14.04
CA LEU A 140 3.94 -16.68 -14.26
C LEU A 140 4.87 -15.59 -13.72
N ALA A 141 5.97 -15.95 -13.06
CA ALA A 141 6.89 -15.01 -12.42
C ALA A 141 7.44 -13.93 -13.37
N THR A 142 7.60 -14.26 -14.65
CA THR A 142 8.05 -13.30 -15.69
C THR A 142 7.00 -12.28 -16.08
N LEU A 143 5.71 -12.56 -15.87
CA LEU A 143 4.61 -11.63 -16.10
C LEU A 143 4.47 -10.64 -14.93
N ALA A 144 4.69 -11.09 -13.70
CA ALA A 144 4.57 -10.27 -12.50
C ALA A 144 5.82 -9.40 -12.28
N ASP A 145 6.19 -8.62 -13.28
CA ASP A 145 7.39 -7.77 -13.26
C ASP A 145 7.11 -6.43 -12.58
N SER A 146 7.75 -6.20 -11.42
CA SER A 146 7.61 -4.97 -10.63
C SER A 146 8.11 -3.70 -11.33
N LEU A 147 8.96 -3.81 -12.35
CA LEU A 147 9.42 -2.67 -13.16
C LEU A 147 8.65 -2.52 -14.47
N HIS A 148 7.59 -3.30 -14.69
CA HIS A 148 6.80 -3.17 -15.90
C HIS A 148 6.07 -1.80 -15.96
N PRO A 149 6.07 -1.12 -17.11
CA PRO A 149 5.46 0.22 -17.26
C PRO A 149 3.98 0.28 -16.86
N ALA A 150 3.23 -0.81 -16.95
CA ALA A 150 1.84 -0.85 -16.49
C ALA A 150 1.74 -0.59 -14.97
N LEU A 151 2.61 -1.21 -14.17
CA LEU A 151 2.65 -0.96 -12.73
C LEU A 151 3.17 0.46 -12.44
N LEU A 152 4.25 0.89 -13.11
CA LEU A 152 4.83 2.23 -12.90
C LEU A 152 3.82 3.34 -13.23
N ARG A 153 3.04 3.20 -14.29
CA ARG A 153 1.96 4.14 -14.65
C ARG A 153 0.84 4.15 -13.60
N THR A 154 0.50 3.00 -13.05
CA THR A 154 -0.48 2.91 -11.96
C THR A 154 0.04 3.62 -10.71
N ILE A 155 1.31 3.43 -10.34
CA ILE A 155 1.96 4.13 -9.23
C ILE A 155 1.94 5.64 -9.49
N ASP A 156 2.36 6.12 -10.66
CA ASP A 156 2.35 7.54 -11.04
C ASP A 156 0.95 8.17 -10.92
N GLN A 157 -0.07 7.46 -11.41
CA GLN A 157 -1.46 7.91 -11.30
C GLN A 157 -1.89 8.07 -9.83
N VAL A 158 -1.59 7.08 -8.99
CA VAL A 158 -1.95 7.12 -7.56
C VAL A 158 -1.21 8.23 -6.82
N VAL A 159 0.10 8.38 -7.06
CA VAL A 159 0.91 9.43 -6.44
C VAL A 159 0.38 10.81 -6.80
N ARG A 160 0.11 11.07 -8.08
CA ARG A 160 -0.46 12.34 -8.52
C ARG A 160 -1.83 12.63 -7.92
N ALA A 161 -2.70 11.62 -7.85
CA ALA A 161 -4.03 11.76 -7.26
C ALA A 161 -3.95 12.09 -5.77
N ALA A 162 -3.05 11.44 -5.03
CA ALA A 162 -2.81 11.68 -3.62
C ALA A 162 -2.23 13.09 -3.37
N HIS A 163 -1.17 13.46 -4.09
CA HIS A 163 -0.51 14.76 -3.92
C HIS A 163 -1.42 15.94 -4.29
N ALA A 164 -2.32 15.78 -5.26
CA ALA A 164 -3.34 16.79 -5.57
C ALA A 164 -4.28 17.08 -4.37
N GLN A 165 -4.37 16.15 -3.42
CA GLN A 165 -5.15 16.26 -2.18
C GLN A 165 -4.26 16.43 -0.93
N HIS A 166 -2.96 16.73 -1.12
CA HIS A 166 -1.98 16.84 -0.04
C HIS A 166 -1.87 15.57 0.83
N ARG A 167 -1.99 14.40 0.22
CA ARG A 167 -1.79 13.10 0.87
C ARG A 167 -0.46 12.52 0.45
N TRP A 168 0.29 11.98 1.41
CA TRP A 168 1.55 11.32 1.14
C TRP A 168 1.32 9.85 0.71
N VAL A 169 2.28 9.31 -0.03
CA VAL A 169 2.23 7.96 -0.57
C VAL A 169 3.46 7.17 -0.17
N GLY A 170 3.25 6.08 0.57
CA GLY A 170 4.28 5.09 0.83
C GLY A 170 4.21 3.91 -0.14
N ILE A 171 5.31 3.17 -0.24
CA ILE A 171 5.37 1.86 -0.89
C ILE A 171 5.77 0.81 0.13
N CYS A 172 5.07 -0.30 0.14
CA CYS A 172 5.44 -1.53 0.82
C CYS A 172 5.52 -2.68 -0.21
N GLY A 173 6.04 -3.81 0.22
CA GLY A 173 6.33 -4.92 -0.66
C GLY A 173 7.80 -4.97 -1.09
N GLU A 174 8.13 -5.96 -1.92
CA GLU A 174 9.52 -6.25 -2.29
C GLU A 174 10.17 -5.11 -3.08
N MET A 175 9.39 -4.42 -3.90
CA MET A 175 9.85 -3.29 -4.72
C MET A 175 10.45 -2.15 -3.87
N ALA A 176 9.94 -1.92 -2.65
CA ALA A 176 10.47 -0.90 -1.74
C ALA A 176 11.93 -1.18 -1.32
N SER A 177 12.33 -2.45 -1.35
CA SER A 177 13.67 -2.92 -0.96
C SER A 177 14.61 -3.12 -2.15
N ASP A 178 14.11 -3.01 -3.38
CA ASP A 178 14.90 -3.15 -4.59
C ASP A 178 15.67 -1.87 -4.91
N LEU A 179 16.99 -1.92 -4.74
CA LEU A 179 17.87 -0.78 -5.03
C LEU A 179 17.80 -0.33 -6.48
N SER A 180 17.49 -1.22 -7.42
CA SER A 180 17.37 -0.88 -8.83
C SER A 180 16.10 -0.08 -9.12
N ALA A 181 15.03 -0.28 -8.35
CA ALA A 181 13.78 0.45 -8.48
C ALA A 181 13.83 1.86 -7.86
N LEU A 182 14.75 2.11 -6.90
CA LEU A 182 14.80 3.36 -6.14
C LEU A 182 14.79 4.63 -7.00
N PRO A 183 15.61 4.76 -8.07
CA PRO A 183 15.61 5.99 -8.87
C PRO A 183 14.25 6.28 -9.50
N VAL A 184 13.56 5.22 -9.97
CA VAL A 184 12.22 5.37 -10.56
C VAL A 184 11.20 5.74 -9.48
N LEU A 185 11.21 5.09 -8.32
CA LEU A 185 10.27 5.37 -7.23
C LEU A 185 10.41 6.82 -6.71
N ILE A 186 11.64 7.27 -6.50
CA ILE A 186 11.91 8.65 -6.09
C ILE A 186 11.47 9.63 -7.18
N GLY A 187 11.76 9.31 -8.45
CA GLY A 187 11.35 10.16 -9.58
C GLY A 187 9.83 10.21 -9.81
N LEU A 188 9.09 9.18 -9.41
CA LEU A 188 7.62 9.17 -9.40
C LEU A 188 7.03 9.98 -8.23
N GLY A 189 7.85 10.40 -7.26
CA GLY A 189 7.41 11.21 -6.13
C GLY A 189 6.88 10.39 -4.95
N VAL A 190 7.31 9.14 -4.79
CA VAL A 190 6.99 8.35 -3.60
C VAL A 190 7.62 8.96 -2.35
N ASP A 191 6.83 9.14 -1.28
CA ASP A 191 7.26 9.85 -0.06
C ASP A 191 7.88 8.92 0.98
N GLU A 192 7.45 7.67 1.05
CA GLU A 192 7.91 6.69 2.05
C GLU A 192 8.20 5.33 1.42
N LEU A 193 9.28 4.69 1.88
CA LEU A 193 9.61 3.30 1.55
C LEU A 193 9.58 2.46 2.82
N SER A 194 8.61 1.55 2.92
CA SER A 194 8.50 0.61 4.03
C SER A 194 9.32 -0.64 3.72
N VAL A 195 10.42 -0.82 4.45
CA VAL A 195 11.39 -1.88 4.19
C VAL A 195 11.70 -2.67 5.45
N HIS A 196 12.24 -3.88 5.31
CA HIS A 196 12.72 -4.65 6.44
C HIS A 196 13.81 -3.90 7.22
N PRO A 197 13.78 -3.91 8.57
CA PRO A 197 14.71 -3.13 9.40
C PRO A 197 16.21 -3.27 9.02
N PRO A 198 16.75 -4.45 8.67
CA PRO A 198 18.15 -4.58 8.26
C PRO A 198 18.52 -3.82 6.99
N LEU A 199 17.54 -3.50 6.14
CA LEU A 199 17.76 -2.80 4.86
C LEU A 199 17.69 -1.28 4.97
N VAL A 200 17.16 -0.74 6.06
CA VAL A 200 16.93 0.70 6.23
C VAL A 200 18.20 1.52 5.97
N SER A 201 19.33 1.15 6.58
CA SER A 201 20.57 1.90 6.41
C SER A 201 21.09 1.87 4.97
N ARG A 202 20.96 0.72 4.29
CA ARG A 202 21.37 0.54 2.90
C ARG A 202 20.51 1.36 1.94
N ILE A 203 19.20 1.33 2.12
CA ILE A 203 18.25 2.12 1.32
C ILE A 203 18.46 3.62 1.54
N LYS A 204 18.61 4.06 2.79
CA LYS A 204 18.93 5.49 3.08
C LYS A 204 20.24 5.94 2.45
N ALA A 205 21.27 5.11 2.46
CA ALA A 205 22.54 5.43 1.82
C ALA A 205 22.41 5.52 0.29
N ALA A 206 21.60 4.67 -0.32
CA ALA A 206 21.33 4.71 -1.76
C ALA A 206 20.54 5.98 -2.14
N ILE A 207 19.46 6.29 -1.42
CA ILE A 207 18.65 7.51 -1.67
C ILE A 207 19.50 8.77 -1.61
N ARG A 208 20.43 8.89 -0.66
CA ARG A 208 21.30 10.06 -0.51
C ARG A 208 22.27 10.30 -1.68
N ARG A 209 22.45 9.30 -2.54
CA ARG A 209 23.31 9.40 -3.74
C ARG A 209 22.53 9.77 -4.99
N LEU A 210 21.20 9.75 -4.93
CA LEU A 210 20.36 10.07 -6.07
C LEU A 210 20.23 11.58 -6.24
N ASP A 211 20.36 12.04 -7.47
CA ASP A 211 19.90 13.36 -7.88
C ASP A 211 18.42 13.30 -8.24
N SER A 212 17.62 14.18 -7.66
CA SER A 212 16.16 14.18 -7.84
C SER A 212 15.73 14.54 -9.27
N ARG A 213 16.51 15.35 -9.99
CA ARG A 213 16.22 15.73 -11.38
C ARG A 213 16.51 14.57 -12.32
N GLU A 214 17.62 13.87 -12.10
CA GLU A 214 17.95 12.66 -12.86
C GLU A 214 16.91 11.56 -12.60
N ALA A 215 16.50 11.36 -11.35
CA ALA A 215 15.44 10.42 -10.98
C ALA A 215 14.11 10.77 -11.68
N ALA A 216 13.73 12.05 -11.72
CA ALA A 216 12.53 12.51 -12.43
C ALA A 216 12.61 12.28 -13.95
N ALA A 217 13.76 12.57 -14.57
CA ALA A 217 13.95 12.31 -16.00
C ALA A 217 13.88 10.82 -16.32
N LEU A 218 14.48 9.99 -15.46
CA LEU A 218 14.46 8.53 -15.59
C LEU A 218 13.04 7.95 -15.45
N SER A 219 12.30 8.40 -14.44
CA SER A 219 10.92 7.93 -14.27
C SER A 219 10.04 8.32 -15.45
N ALA A 220 10.22 9.54 -16.00
CA ALA A 220 9.51 9.97 -17.20
C ALA A 220 9.85 9.11 -18.44
N ALA A 221 11.08 8.62 -18.56
CA ALA A 221 11.48 7.67 -19.61
C ALA A 221 10.91 6.27 -19.34
N ALA A 222 10.96 5.80 -18.09
CA ALA A 222 10.43 4.49 -17.68
C ALA A 222 8.92 4.37 -17.95
N LEU A 223 8.15 5.43 -17.72
CA LEU A 223 6.71 5.47 -18.02
C LEU A 223 6.38 5.32 -19.51
N LYS A 224 7.34 5.62 -20.40
CA LYS A 224 7.20 5.50 -21.87
C LYS A 224 7.74 4.20 -22.42
N ALA A 225 8.46 3.43 -21.62
CA ALA A 225 9.03 2.15 -22.03
C ALA A 225 7.93 1.13 -22.39
N GLU A 226 8.30 0.12 -23.17
CA GLU A 226 7.37 -0.92 -23.64
C GLU A 226 7.37 -2.17 -22.72
N SER A 227 8.41 -2.33 -21.91
CA SER A 227 8.58 -3.52 -21.04
C SER A 227 9.43 -3.22 -19.82
N GLY A 228 9.36 -4.12 -18.81
CA GLY A 228 10.26 -4.05 -17.67
C GLY A 228 11.74 -4.25 -18.04
N ALA A 229 12.02 -5.04 -19.07
CA ALA A 229 13.38 -5.19 -19.60
C ALA A 229 13.91 -3.85 -20.17
N ALA A 230 13.09 -3.09 -20.87
CA ALA A 230 13.46 -1.77 -21.37
C ALA A 230 13.70 -0.79 -20.21
N VAL A 231 12.89 -0.86 -19.14
CA VAL A 231 13.12 -0.06 -17.92
C VAL A 231 14.43 -0.44 -17.25
N ARG A 232 14.75 -1.73 -17.09
CA ARG A 232 16.04 -2.18 -16.53
C ARG A 232 17.23 -1.70 -17.36
N HIS A 233 17.09 -1.68 -18.68
CA HIS A 233 18.12 -1.15 -19.55
C HIS A 233 18.37 0.35 -19.30
N LEU A 234 17.31 1.16 -19.17
CA LEU A 234 17.42 2.58 -18.79
C LEU A 234 18.13 2.76 -17.44
N LEU A 235 17.81 1.92 -16.45
CA LEU A 235 18.42 1.95 -15.12
C LEU A 235 19.92 1.59 -15.15
N SER A 236 20.34 0.63 -15.98
CA SER A 236 21.74 0.20 -16.07
C SER A 236 22.63 1.26 -16.73
N THR A 237 22.11 2.04 -17.65
CA THR A 237 22.89 3.12 -18.32
C THR A 237 23.26 4.26 -17.37
N LEU A 238 22.43 4.55 -16.36
CA LEU A 238 22.73 5.56 -15.34
C LEU A 238 23.73 5.09 -14.29
N ALA A 239 23.78 3.80 -13.99
CA ALA A 239 24.73 3.27 -13.02
C ALA A 239 26.18 3.23 -13.55
N SER A 240 26.37 3.45 -14.85
CA SER A 240 27.66 3.33 -15.55
C SER A 240 28.30 4.70 -15.89
N GLY A 241 27.64 5.80 -15.63
CA GLY A 241 28.13 7.18 -15.81
C GLY A 241 28.33 7.88 -14.48
#